data_392f9261af945a3c96efa089dab71dd4
#
_entry.id   392f9261af945a3c96efa089dab71dd4
#
_cell.length_a   1.000
_cell.length_b   1.000
_cell.length_c   1.000
_cell.angle_alpha   90.00
_cell.angle_beta   90.00
_cell.angle_gamma   90.00
#
_symmetry.space_group_name_H-M   'P 1'
#
loop_
_entity.id
_entity.type
_entity.pdbx_description
1 polymer ?
#
loop_
_entity_poly.entity_id
_entity_poly.type
_entity_poly.pdbx_seq_one_letter_code
_entity_poly.pdbx_strand_id
1 'polypeptide(L)'
;MPVHEGHGPPRVLLGNLEPVVLLGMNAVLMEDGIDVIGEEGRPAALALLAGRLRPDAVVLDLGQATSRELSDRVRAACPETTVVFWARDEDVMEIVEPGAGEPRRVFSPLPEELRSELMRSRQLNRVER
;
A
#
# COMPACT_ATOMS: atom_id res chain seq x y z
N MET A 1 -17.36 6.74 22.49
CA MET A 1 -16.92 6.74 22.07
C MET A 1 -16.47 6.50 21.34
N PRO A 2 -16.39 6.48 21.17
CA PRO A 2 -15.78 6.33 20.55
C PRO A 2 -15.39 6.23 19.72
N VAL A 3 -15.55 6.07 19.53
CA VAL A 3 -15.08 5.86 18.84
C VAL A 3 -13.98 5.83 18.19
N HIS A 4 -13.48 5.24 18.27
CA HIS A 4 -12.13 5.16 17.80
C HIS A 4 -11.91 4.22 16.72
N GLU A 5 -12.93 3.62 16.22
CA GLU A 5 -12.80 2.70 15.15
C GLU A 5 -12.23 3.37 13.98
N GLY A 6 -11.17 2.83 13.41
CA GLY A 6 -10.54 3.35 12.24
C GLY A 6 -9.75 4.61 12.44
N HIS A 7 -9.57 5.00 13.68
CA HIS A 7 -8.67 6.08 13.97
C HIS A 7 -7.27 5.60 14.26
N GLY A 8 -7.04 4.31 14.24
CA GLY A 8 -5.71 3.79 14.36
C GLY A 8 -4.91 4.09 13.11
N PRO A 9 -3.61 3.81 13.13
CA PRO A 9 -2.76 4.05 11.98
C PRO A 9 -3.15 3.14 10.82
N PRO A 10 -2.86 3.56 9.59
CA PRO A 10 -3.03 2.67 8.44
C PRO A 10 -2.15 1.44 8.59
N ARG A 11 -2.68 0.31 8.19
CA ARG A 11 -1.95 -0.96 8.20
C ARG A 11 -1.49 -1.25 6.79
N VAL A 12 -0.19 -1.41 6.60
CA VAL A 12 0.40 -1.43 5.27
C VAL A 12 1.31 -2.65 5.10
N LEU A 13 1.16 -3.34 3.96
CA LEU A 13 2.10 -4.37 3.53
C LEU A 13 3.05 -3.77 2.51
N LEU A 14 4.31 -4.13 2.60
CA LEU A 14 5.31 -3.75 1.60
C LEU A 14 5.60 -4.96 0.73
N GLY A 15 5.60 -4.76 -0.57
CA GLY A 15 5.78 -5.84 -1.52
C GLY A 15 7.19 -5.94 -2.06
N ASN A 16 7.33 -5.98 -3.37
CA ASN A 16 8.56 -6.32 -4.06
C ASN A 16 9.53 -5.14 -4.23
N LEU A 17 9.67 -4.32 -3.21
CA LEU A 17 10.61 -3.20 -3.24
C LEU A 17 12.04 -3.70 -3.11
N GLU A 18 12.99 -2.93 -3.66
CA GLU A 18 14.40 -3.26 -3.49
C GLU A 18 14.77 -3.26 -2.01
N PRO A 19 15.72 -4.12 -1.59
CA PRO A 19 16.05 -4.20 -0.16
C PRO A 19 16.42 -2.89 0.50
N VAL A 20 17.18 -2.04 -0.20
CA VAL A 20 17.56 -0.73 0.36
C VAL A 20 16.34 0.18 0.49
N VAL A 21 15.47 0.17 -0.53
CA VAL A 21 14.24 0.95 -0.51
C VAL A 21 13.31 0.45 0.58
N LEU A 22 13.21 -0.87 0.71
CA LEU A 22 12.36 -1.50 1.71
C LEU A 22 12.76 -1.07 3.12
N LEU A 23 14.07 -1.10 3.38
CA LEU A 23 14.58 -0.72 4.68
C LEU A 23 14.30 0.74 4.99
N GLY A 24 14.57 1.63 4.04
CA GLY A 24 14.34 3.05 4.22
C GLY A 24 12.88 3.38 4.35
N MET A 25 12.05 2.77 3.52
CA MET A 25 10.62 3.02 3.58
C MET A 25 10.02 2.56 4.90
N ASN A 26 10.43 1.38 5.37
CA ASN A 26 9.96 0.87 6.65
C ASN A 26 10.28 1.87 7.76
N ALA A 27 11.49 2.40 7.79
CA ALA A 27 11.89 3.36 8.81
C ALA A 27 11.07 4.65 8.73
N VAL A 28 10.89 5.17 7.52
CA VAL A 28 10.15 6.43 7.35
C VAL A 28 8.68 6.25 7.72
N LEU A 29 8.07 5.16 7.29
CA LEU A 29 6.65 4.94 7.59
C LEU A 29 6.42 4.74 9.08
N MET A 30 7.34 4.03 9.74
CA MET A 30 7.22 3.86 11.18
C MET A 30 7.33 5.19 11.91
N GLU A 31 8.22 6.06 11.46
CA GLU A 31 8.33 7.39 12.04
C GLU A 31 7.04 8.19 11.87
N ASP A 32 6.38 7.98 10.75
CA ASP A 32 5.12 8.67 10.46
C ASP A 32 3.93 8.04 11.18
N GLY A 33 4.16 7.04 12.00
CA GLY A 33 3.09 6.39 12.75
C GLY A 33 2.28 5.41 11.93
N ILE A 34 2.80 4.96 10.80
CA ILE A 34 2.12 3.99 9.95
C ILE A 34 2.55 2.59 10.38
N ASP A 35 1.59 1.69 10.46
CA ASP A 35 1.83 0.33 10.93
C ASP A 35 2.19 -0.57 9.75
N VAL A 36 3.50 -0.84 9.58
CA VAL A 36 3.97 -1.76 8.55
C VAL A 36 3.81 -3.16 9.11
N ILE A 37 2.82 -3.89 8.60
CA ILE A 37 2.43 -5.16 9.18
C ILE A 37 3.12 -6.36 8.55
N GLY A 38 3.93 -6.13 7.52
CA GLY A 38 4.71 -7.22 6.93
C GLY A 38 5.30 -6.79 5.60
N GLU A 39 6.15 -7.67 5.07
CA GLU A 39 6.74 -7.47 3.75
C GLU A 39 6.88 -8.82 3.07
N GLU A 40 6.62 -8.86 1.78
CA GLU A 40 6.68 -10.10 1.02
C GLU A 40 6.73 -9.77 -0.47
N GLY A 41 7.74 -10.27 -1.16
CA GLY A 41 7.91 -9.99 -2.59
C GLY A 41 7.42 -11.06 -3.53
N ARG A 42 7.04 -12.24 -3.02
CA ARG A 42 6.59 -13.35 -3.87
C ARG A 42 5.08 -13.24 -4.09
N PRO A 43 4.62 -13.37 -5.36
CA PRO A 43 3.21 -13.11 -5.66
C PRO A 43 2.21 -13.93 -4.87
N ALA A 44 2.39 -15.24 -4.81
CA ALA A 44 1.42 -16.09 -4.12
C ALA A 44 1.44 -15.83 -2.60
N ALA A 45 2.64 -15.63 -2.05
CA ALA A 45 2.78 -15.40 -0.61
C ALA A 45 2.22 -14.03 -0.22
N LEU A 46 2.44 -13.03 -1.06
CA LEU A 46 1.90 -11.70 -0.79
C LEU A 46 0.38 -11.70 -0.83
N ALA A 47 -0.21 -12.38 -1.80
CA ALA A 47 -1.66 -12.49 -1.90
C ALA A 47 -2.24 -13.18 -0.68
N LEU A 48 -1.59 -14.25 -0.23
CA LEU A 48 -2.03 -14.96 0.95
C LEU A 48 -2.00 -14.08 2.19
N LEU A 49 -0.91 -13.33 2.36
CA LEU A 49 -0.79 -12.40 3.47
C LEU A 49 -1.87 -11.32 3.40
N ALA A 50 -2.10 -10.76 2.22
CA ALA A 50 -3.11 -9.72 2.07
C ALA A 50 -4.49 -10.24 2.44
N GLY A 51 -4.81 -11.46 2.03
CA GLY A 51 -6.10 -12.07 2.38
C GLY A 51 -6.26 -12.31 3.87
N ARG A 52 -5.15 -12.64 4.54
CA ARG A 52 -5.19 -12.94 5.97
C ARG A 52 -5.15 -11.69 6.84
N LEU A 53 -4.29 -10.75 6.47
CA LEU A 53 -4.05 -9.57 7.30
C LEU A 53 -4.97 -8.40 6.95
N ARG A 54 -5.52 -8.40 5.75
CA ARG A 54 -6.45 -7.39 5.26
C ARG A 54 -5.91 -5.98 5.47
N PRO A 55 -4.79 -5.65 4.82
CA PRO A 55 -4.16 -4.33 4.97
C PRO A 55 -5.02 -3.23 4.35
N ASP A 56 -4.82 -2.02 4.84
CA ASP A 56 -5.43 -0.85 4.21
C ASP A 56 -4.78 -0.57 2.87
N ALA A 57 -3.47 -0.79 2.78
CA ALA A 57 -2.74 -0.55 1.53
C ALA A 57 -1.58 -1.53 1.38
N VAL A 58 -1.19 -1.75 0.13
CA VAL A 58 -0.01 -2.53 -0.23
C VAL A 58 0.84 -1.65 -1.14
N VAL A 59 2.13 -1.50 -0.83
CA VAL A 59 3.04 -0.71 -1.64
C VAL A 59 3.90 -1.64 -2.47
N LEU A 60 3.91 -1.44 -3.77
CA LEU A 60 4.66 -2.25 -4.74
C LEU A 60 5.62 -1.36 -5.52
N ASP A 61 6.63 -1.98 -6.13
CA ASP A 61 7.63 -1.25 -6.91
C ASP A 61 7.07 -0.90 -8.29
N LEU A 62 7.00 0.38 -8.59
CA LEU A 62 6.48 0.86 -9.87
C LEU A 62 7.35 0.37 -11.04
N GLY A 63 8.64 0.21 -10.82
CA GLY A 63 9.56 -0.17 -11.88
C GLY A 63 9.68 -1.66 -12.17
N GLN A 64 9.02 -2.52 -11.39
CA GLN A 64 9.13 -3.96 -11.58
C GLN A 64 8.00 -4.47 -12.46
N ALA A 65 8.36 -5.30 -13.44
CA ALA A 65 7.37 -5.84 -14.36
C ALA A 65 6.35 -6.72 -13.65
N THR A 66 6.78 -7.41 -12.57
CA THR A 66 5.89 -8.31 -11.84
C THR A 66 4.89 -7.60 -10.96
N SER A 67 5.03 -6.29 -10.77
CA SER A 67 4.16 -5.57 -9.84
C SER A 67 2.70 -5.58 -10.25
N ARG A 68 2.43 -5.59 -11.56
CA ARG A 68 1.03 -5.66 -12.02
C ARG A 68 0.38 -6.98 -11.64
N GLU A 69 1.11 -8.07 -11.80
CA GLU A 69 0.58 -9.37 -11.39
C GLU A 69 0.40 -9.43 -9.88
N LEU A 70 1.34 -8.89 -9.13
CA LEU A 70 1.21 -8.80 -7.68
C LEU A 70 -0.05 -8.03 -7.29
N SER A 71 -0.28 -6.89 -7.94
CA SER A 71 -1.46 -6.09 -7.68
C SER A 71 -2.73 -6.86 -7.94
N ASP A 72 -2.80 -7.55 -9.08
CA ASP A 72 -3.99 -8.30 -9.43
C ASP A 72 -4.28 -9.39 -8.41
N ARG A 73 -3.26 -10.10 -7.98
CA ARG A 73 -3.42 -11.17 -6.99
C ARG A 73 -3.84 -10.62 -5.63
N VAL A 74 -3.23 -9.52 -5.21
CA VAL A 74 -3.56 -8.90 -3.94
C VAL A 74 -5.00 -8.41 -3.94
N ARG A 75 -5.42 -7.77 -5.03
CA ARG A 75 -6.77 -7.22 -5.11
C ARG A 75 -7.82 -8.32 -5.19
N ALA A 76 -7.46 -9.46 -5.77
CA ALA A 76 -8.37 -10.61 -5.77
C ALA A 76 -8.54 -11.17 -4.36
N ALA A 77 -7.46 -11.20 -3.57
CA ALA A 77 -7.50 -11.74 -2.22
C ALA A 77 -8.09 -10.75 -1.21
N CYS A 78 -7.92 -9.44 -1.46
CA CYS A 78 -8.37 -8.40 -0.53
C CYS A 78 -8.87 -7.21 -1.36
N PRO A 79 -10.14 -7.27 -1.82
CA PRO A 79 -10.67 -6.21 -2.72
C PRO A 79 -10.73 -4.82 -2.09
N GLU A 80 -10.74 -4.73 -0.77
CA GLU A 80 -10.82 -3.43 -0.10
C GLU A 80 -9.47 -2.72 0.02
N THR A 81 -8.37 -3.37 -0.33
CA THR A 81 -7.07 -2.75 -0.17
C THR A 81 -6.78 -1.74 -1.29
N THR A 82 -6.02 -0.72 -0.96
CA THR A 82 -5.49 0.21 -1.94
C THR A 82 -4.10 -0.26 -2.34
N VAL A 83 -3.79 -0.27 -3.63
CA VAL A 83 -2.45 -0.63 -4.09
C VAL A 83 -1.74 0.63 -4.54
N VAL A 84 -0.54 0.84 -4.01
CA VAL A 84 0.31 1.98 -4.36
C VAL A 84 1.54 1.46 -5.08
N PHE A 85 1.74 1.91 -6.31
CA PHE A 85 2.97 1.63 -7.07
C PHE A 85 3.89 2.81 -6.88
N TRP A 86 5.05 2.57 -6.28
CA TRP A 86 5.98 3.64 -5.92
C TRP A 86 7.38 3.29 -6.37
N ALA A 87 8.16 4.27 -6.79
CA ALA A 87 9.56 4.06 -7.12
C ALA A 87 10.34 5.30 -6.72
N ARG A 88 11.54 5.05 -6.19
CA ARG A 88 12.39 6.11 -5.69
C ARG A 88 12.78 7.11 -6.77
N ASP A 89 13.00 6.60 -7.98
CA ASP A 89 13.54 7.39 -9.08
C ASP A 89 12.48 7.97 -10.00
N GLU A 90 11.21 7.80 -9.66
CA GLU A 90 10.12 8.28 -10.50
C GLU A 90 9.48 9.50 -9.88
N ASP A 91 8.97 10.38 -10.74
CA ASP A 91 8.27 11.57 -10.29
C ASP A 91 6.79 11.32 -10.05
N VAL A 92 6.36 10.10 -10.20
CA VAL A 92 4.94 9.77 -10.13
C VAL A 92 4.76 8.48 -9.37
N MET A 93 3.68 8.38 -8.61
CA MET A 93 3.21 7.10 -8.10
C MET A 93 1.82 6.84 -8.63
N GLU A 94 1.44 5.58 -8.69
CA GLU A 94 0.13 5.19 -9.19
C GLU A 94 -0.67 4.54 -8.06
N ILE A 95 -1.92 4.96 -7.93
CA ILE A 95 -2.78 4.51 -6.84
C ILE A 95 -3.97 3.78 -7.45
N VAL A 96 -4.19 2.54 -7.03
CA VAL A 96 -5.36 1.78 -7.45
C VAL A 96 -6.25 1.62 -6.24
N GLU A 97 -7.34 2.38 -6.22
CA GLU A 97 -8.26 2.37 -5.09
C GLU A 97 -9.28 1.23 -5.22
N PRO A 98 -9.88 0.80 -4.11
CA PRO A 98 -10.89 -0.25 -4.18
C PRO A 98 -12.00 0.10 -5.15
N GLY A 99 -12.33 -0.84 -6.01
CA GLY A 99 -13.40 -0.64 -6.99
C GLY A 99 -13.03 0.20 -8.18
N ALA A 100 -11.82 0.74 -8.23
CA ALA A 100 -11.40 1.57 -9.35
C ALA A 100 -10.99 0.72 -10.53
N GLY A 101 -11.32 1.19 -11.74
CA GLY A 101 -10.93 0.50 -12.96
C GLY A 101 -9.54 0.89 -13.42
N GLU A 102 -9.15 2.13 -13.15
CA GLU A 102 -7.87 2.68 -13.62
C GLU A 102 -7.10 3.27 -12.48
N PRO A 103 -5.76 3.23 -12.55
CA PRO A 103 -4.96 3.86 -11.52
C PRO A 103 -5.03 5.38 -11.59
N ARG A 104 -4.95 6.00 -10.43
CA ARG A 104 -4.83 7.44 -10.31
C ARG A 104 -3.36 7.77 -10.15
N ARG A 105 -2.91 8.81 -10.82
CA ARG A 105 -1.50 9.20 -10.76
C ARG A 105 -1.32 10.39 -9.84
N VAL A 106 -0.28 10.31 -9.01
CA VAL A 106 0.09 11.40 -8.13
C VAL A 106 1.52 11.78 -8.50
N PHE A 107 1.70 13.02 -8.93
CA PHE A 107 3.02 13.51 -9.31
C PHE A 107 3.70 14.05 -8.06
N SER A 108 5.03 14.02 -8.07
CA SER A 108 5.86 14.42 -6.93
C SER A 108 5.70 13.47 -5.75
N PRO A 109 6.16 12.23 -5.88
CA PRO A 109 5.96 11.24 -4.80
C PRO A 109 6.93 11.47 -3.65
N LEU A 110 6.80 12.61 -3.00
CA LEU A 110 7.55 12.90 -1.79
C LEU A 110 6.98 12.10 -0.64
N PRO A 111 7.75 11.93 0.44
CA PRO A 111 7.24 11.16 1.58
C PRO A 111 5.89 11.65 2.10
N GLU A 112 5.65 12.95 2.05
CA GLU A 112 4.38 13.51 2.51
C GLU A 112 3.22 13.04 1.65
N GLU A 113 3.42 12.98 0.33
CA GLU A 113 2.37 12.52 -0.57
C GLU A 113 2.07 11.05 -0.36
N LEU A 114 3.11 10.24 -0.19
CA LEU A 114 2.91 8.82 0.08
C LEU A 114 2.14 8.64 1.39
N ARG A 115 2.55 9.36 2.43
CA ARG A 115 1.88 9.30 3.71
C ARG A 115 0.40 9.66 3.57
N SER A 116 0.12 10.72 2.82
CA SER A 116 -1.27 11.16 2.62
C SER A 116 -2.11 10.09 1.94
N GLU A 117 -1.53 9.41 0.93
CA GLU A 117 -2.26 8.35 0.25
C GLU A 117 -2.51 7.16 1.16
N LEU A 118 -1.56 6.82 2.01
CA LEU A 118 -1.75 5.72 2.94
C LEU A 118 -2.81 6.06 3.99
N MET A 119 -2.83 7.31 4.47
CA MET A 119 -3.87 7.73 5.39
C MET A 119 -5.24 7.68 4.71
N ARG A 120 -5.30 8.09 3.45
CA ARG A 120 -6.53 8.01 2.68
C ARG A 120 -7.00 6.58 2.54
N SER A 121 -6.08 5.62 2.34
CA SER A 121 -6.44 4.22 2.21
C SER A 121 -7.13 3.70 3.47
N ARG A 122 -6.70 4.18 4.62
CA ARG A 122 -7.35 3.80 5.87
C ARG A 122 -8.78 4.28 5.92
N GLN A 123 -9.02 5.52 5.48
CA GLN A 123 -10.36 6.07 5.46
C GLN A 123 -11.26 5.36 4.47
N LEU A 124 -10.74 5.06 3.29
CA LEU A 124 -11.51 4.34 2.28
C LEU A 124 -11.90 2.96 2.78
N ASN A 125 -10.97 2.27 3.43
CA ASN A 125 -11.24 0.95 3.95
C ASN A 125 -12.35 0.97 5.00
N ARG A 126 -12.39 2.01 5.83
CA ARG A 126 -13.42 2.15 6.83
C ARG A 126 -14.77 2.43 6.19
N VAL A 127 -14.78 3.28 5.18
CA VAL A 127 -16.03 3.64 4.51
C VAL A 127 -16.65 2.43 3.83
N GLU A 128 -15.81 1.53 3.32
CA GLU A 128 -16.30 0.31 2.67
C GLU A 128 -17.04 -0.61 3.61
N ARG A 129 -16.84 -0.46 4.88
CA ARG A 129 -17.54 -1.28 5.85
C ARG A 129 -18.83 -0.63 6.24
#